data_9706339dd43181e3382e312e43162acc
#
_entry.id   9706339dd43181e3382e312e43162acc
#
_cell.length_a   1.000
_cell.length_b   1.000
_cell.length_c   1.000
_cell.angle_alpha   90.00
_cell.angle_beta   90.00
_cell.angle_gamma   90.00
#
_symmetry.space_group_name_H-M   'P 1'
#
loop_
_entity.id
_entity.type
_entity.pdbx_description
1 polymer ?
#
loop_
_entity_poly.entity_id
_entity_poly.type
_entity_poly.pdbx_seq_one_letter_code
_entity_poly.pdbx_strand_id
1 'polypeptide(L)'
;MGLVERAMTATLAKLTAILNTMGSDVTFHREDGGTPCPCRTPEGFRDPAWHRANPSEPVCNELGLLAPVVVNFIVKASVQPAAYGYRRVNQRAEELLGEVEKDDKLGIFPCTWNGNPVSFEDWSDGGEDYVIYDGERYFAAGADKVPDIDGDPNHHWEVGLRLIKIGRPT
;
A
#
# COMPACT_ATOMS: atom_id res chain seq x y z
N MET A 1 -0.74 16.00 -28.06
CA MET A 1 -1.27 14.84 -27.35
C MET A 1 -1.37 13.68 -28.33
N GLY A 2 -0.46 12.68 -28.19
CA GLY A 2 -0.34 11.58 -29.14
C GLY A 2 -1.48 10.56 -28.99
N LEU A 3 -1.66 9.70 -30.02
CA LEU A 3 -2.67 8.63 -30.02
C LEU A 3 -2.48 7.66 -28.81
N VAL A 4 -1.23 7.40 -28.42
CA VAL A 4 -0.85 6.57 -27.28
C VAL A 4 -1.33 7.18 -25.95
N GLU A 5 -1.10 8.48 -25.74
CA GLU A 5 -1.56 9.21 -24.55
C GLU A 5 -3.09 9.18 -24.37
N ARG A 6 -3.83 9.25 -25.48
CA ARG A 6 -5.30 9.16 -25.46
C ARG A 6 -5.80 7.75 -25.12
N ALA A 7 -5.12 6.71 -25.61
CA ALA A 7 -5.45 5.33 -25.28
C ALA A 7 -5.20 5.03 -23.81
N MET A 8 -4.04 5.43 -23.25
CA MET A 8 -3.67 5.27 -21.84
C MET A 8 -4.68 5.95 -20.92
N THR A 9 -5.04 7.21 -21.19
CA THR A 9 -6.04 7.94 -20.41
C THR A 9 -7.42 7.25 -20.43
N ALA A 10 -7.79 6.65 -21.59
CA ALA A 10 -9.06 5.94 -21.72
C ALA A 10 -9.10 4.64 -20.92
N THR A 11 -7.97 3.94 -20.75
CA THR A 11 -7.92 2.66 -20.02
C THR A 11 -7.93 2.88 -18.51
N LEU A 12 -7.18 3.85 -18.00
CA LEU A 12 -7.25 4.29 -16.60
C LEU A 12 -8.66 4.78 -16.24
N ALA A 13 -9.31 5.55 -17.14
CA ALA A 13 -10.68 6.00 -16.92
C ALA A 13 -11.67 4.82 -16.86
N LYS A 14 -11.46 3.75 -17.65
CA LYS A 14 -12.29 2.54 -17.59
C LYS A 14 -12.11 1.77 -16.28
N LEU A 15 -10.87 1.55 -15.84
CA LEU A 15 -10.62 0.90 -14.55
C LEU A 15 -11.24 1.71 -13.41
N THR A 16 -11.02 3.01 -13.37
CA THR A 16 -11.62 3.91 -12.37
C THR A 16 -13.14 3.85 -12.41
N ALA A 17 -13.76 3.82 -13.59
CA ALA A 17 -15.22 3.69 -13.74
C ALA A 17 -15.72 2.34 -13.23
N ILE A 18 -15.03 1.24 -13.51
CA ILE A 18 -15.35 -0.09 -13.01
C ILE A 18 -15.25 -0.13 -11.48
N LEU A 19 -14.14 0.37 -10.93
CA LEU A 19 -13.95 0.40 -9.48
C LEU A 19 -14.96 1.32 -8.77
N ASN A 20 -15.34 2.45 -9.36
CA ASN A 20 -16.39 3.31 -8.83
C ASN A 20 -17.75 2.61 -8.75
N THR A 21 -18.04 1.71 -9.67
CA THR A 21 -19.34 1.04 -9.78
C THR A 21 -19.38 -0.28 -9.01
N MET A 22 -18.31 -1.05 -9.05
CA MET A 22 -18.25 -2.43 -8.53
C MET A 22 -17.21 -2.62 -7.42
N GLY A 23 -16.33 -1.63 -7.19
CA GLY A 23 -15.32 -1.69 -6.16
C GLY A 23 -15.88 -1.47 -4.76
N SER A 24 -15.24 -2.09 -3.80
CA SER A 24 -15.50 -1.88 -2.37
C SER A 24 -14.66 -0.73 -1.83
N ASP A 25 -15.16 -0.06 -0.80
CA ASP A 25 -14.38 0.90 -0.04
C ASP A 25 -13.35 0.16 0.82
N VAL A 26 -12.10 0.53 0.64
CA VAL A 26 -10.97 0.01 1.40
C VAL A 26 -10.24 1.19 2.00
N THR A 27 -10.01 1.19 3.31
CA THR A 27 -9.16 2.19 3.94
C THR A 27 -7.70 1.76 3.73
N PHE A 28 -6.95 2.60 3.04
CA PHE A 28 -5.52 2.44 2.84
C PHE A 28 -4.79 3.21 3.92
N HIS A 29 -3.97 2.52 4.71
CA HIS A 29 -3.18 3.10 5.77
C HIS A 29 -1.71 2.78 5.54
N ARG A 30 -0.89 3.81 5.50
CA ARG A 30 0.56 3.65 5.39
C ARG A 30 1.26 4.60 6.34
N GLU A 31 2.21 4.08 7.09
CA GLU A 31 3.16 4.83 7.89
C GLU A 31 4.50 4.88 7.15
N ASP A 32 4.84 6.04 6.61
CA ASP A 32 6.19 6.23 6.08
C ASP A 32 7.15 6.27 7.28
N GLY A 33 8.16 5.40 7.28
CA GLY A 33 9.07 5.14 8.42
C GLY A 33 9.87 6.34 8.97
N GLY A 34 9.47 7.53 8.59
CA GLY A 34 10.04 8.80 8.99
C GLY A 34 11.23 9.21 8.12
N THR A 35 11.30 10.50 7.83
CA THR A 35 12.42 11.08 7.08
C THR A 35 13.65 11.17 8.00
N PRO A 36 14.86 10.82 7.56
CA PRO A 36 16.08 11.05 8.32
C PRO A 36 16.21 12.53 8.70
N CYS A 37 16.35 12.77 10.00
CA CYS A 37 16.64 14.12 10.51
C CYS A 37 18.07 14.54 10.09
N PRO A 38 18.32 15.80 9.77
CA PRO A 38 19.69 16.30 9.53
C PRO A 38 20.68 16.05 10.67
N CYS A 39 20.16 15.84 11.90
CA CYS A 39 20.96 15.50 13.07
C CYS A 39 21.44 14.04 13.11
N ARG A 40 20.96 13.19 12.21
CA ARG A 40 21.24 11.75 12.27
C ARG A 40 22.72 11.47 12.00
N THR A 41 23.35 10.79 12.96
CA THR A 41 24.75 10.37 12.83
C THR A 41 24.90 9.26 11.76
N PRO A 42 26.13 9.02 11.24
CA PRO A 42 26.39 7.91 10.32
C PRO A 42 26.04 6.54 10.90
N GLU A 43 26.07 6.40 12.23
CA GLU A 43 25.69 5.17 12.95
C GLU A 43 24.18 5.01 13.09
N GLY A 44 23.39 6.01 12.66
CA GLY A 44 21.93 5.93 12.61
C GLY A 44 21.22 6.42 13.88
N PHE A 45 21.89 7.20 14.74
CA PHE A 45 21.33 7.73 15.98
C PHE A 45 21.12 9.24 15.93
N ARG A 46 20.28 9.75 16.85
CA ARG A 46 20.05 11.17 17.07
C ARG A 46 21.29 11.83 17.66
N ASP A 47 21.70 12.99 17.15
CA ASP A 47 22.67 13.89 17.79
C ASP A 47 21.96 14.97 18.63
N PRO A 48 21.97 14.88 19.97
CA PRO A 48 21.35 15.88 20.84
C PRO A 48 22.04 17.24 20.79
N ALA A 49 23.32 17.30 20.41
CA ALA A 49 24.06 18.55 20.33
C ALA A 49 23.59 19.38 19.15
N TRP A 50 23.30 18.72 18.03
CA TRP A 50 22.75 19.37 16.83
C TRP A 50 21.41 20.06 17.13
N HIS A 51 20.46 19.37 17.84
CA HIS A 51 19.16 19.96 18.18
C HIS A 51 19.26 21.12 19.16
N ARG A 52 20.26 21.12 20.09
CA ARG A 52 20.51 22.26 20.96
C ARG A 52 21.00 23.49 20.18
N ALA A 53 21.74 23.27 19.10
CA ALA A 53 22.19 24.34 18.21
C ALA A 53 21.10 24.79 17.21
N ASN A 54 20.09 23.96 16.95
CA ASN A 54 19.00 24.21 16.02
C ASN A 54 17.63 24.02 16.69
N PRO A 55 17.25 24.87 17.64
CA PRO A 55 16.06 24.67 18.46
C PRO A 55 14.72 24.86 17.71
N SER A 56 14.75 25.45 16.50
CA SER A 56 13.59 25.63 15.65
C SER A 56 13.26 24.41 14.78
N GLU A 57 14.19 23.44 14.70
CA GLU A 57 13.99 22.25 13.89
C GLU A 57 13.13 21.20 14.61
N PRO A 58 12.32 20.43 13.84
CA PRO A 58 11.46 19.39 14.42
C PRO A 58 12.26 18.37 15.23
N VAL A 59 11.71 17.96 16.37
CA VAL A 59 12.35 16.96 17.23
C VAL A 59 12.18 15.57 16.61
N CYS A 60 13.28 14.88 16.40
CA CYS A 60 13.29 13.49 15.94
C CYS A 60 13.34 12.48 17.09
N ASN A 61 13.07 11.22 16.80
CA ASN A 61 13.21 10.11 17.75
C ASN A 61 14.69 9.75 18.02
N GLU A 62 14.94 8.75 18.86
CA GLU A 62 16.29 8.30 19.23
C GLU A 62 17.08 7.75 18.03
N LEU A 63 16.40 7.24 17.01
CA LEU A 63 16.98 6.77 15.75
C LEU A 63 17.26 7.89 14.75
N GLY A 64 17.10 9.15 15.14
CA GLY A 64 17.30 10.29 14.26
C GLY A 64 16.30 10.35 13.12
N LEU A 65 15.07 9.89 13.32
CA LEU A 65 13.99 9.97 12.34
C LEU A 65 12.94 10.99 12.78
N LEU A 66 12.51 11.83 11.88
CA LEU A 66 11.35 12.71 12.07
C LEU A 66 10.08 11.86 12.19
N ALA A 67 9.02 12.42 12.76
CA ALA A 67 7.75 11.73 12.91
C ALA A 67 7.30 11.15 11.54
N PRO A 68 6.82 9.90 11.51
CA PRO A 68 6.33 9.30 10.28
C PRO A 68 5.16 10.09 9.72
N VAL A 69 5.11 10.19 8.39
CA VAL A 69 3.93 10.75 7.71
C VAL A 69 2.91 9.63 7.57
N VAL A 70 1.83 9.73 8.33
CA VAL A 70 0.71 8.80 8.21
C VAL A 70 -0.17 9.21 7.03
N VAL A 71 -0.28 8.32 6.05
CA VAL A 71 -1.21 8.46 4.92
C VAL A 71 -2.41 7.57 5.21
N ASN A 72 -3.61 8.17 5.24
CA ASN A 72 -4.85 7.45 5.51
C ASN A 72 -5.96 7.99 4.62
N PHE A 73 -6.49 7.18 3.70
CA PHE A 73 -7.57 7.56 2.81
C PHE A 73 -8.37 6.34 2.34
N ILE A 74 -9.57 6.59 1.83
CA ILE A 74 -10.43 5.55 1.26
C ILE A 74 -10.13 5.43 -0.24
N VAL A 75 -9.86 4.20 -0.69
CA VAL A 75 -9.68 3.84 -2.10
C VAL A 75 -10.75 2.83 -2.51
N LYS A 76 -11.23 2.93 -3.75
CA LYS A 76 -12.05 1.87 -4.34
C LYS A 76 -11.14 0.77 -4.89
N ALA A 77 -11.36 -0.45 -4.42
CA ALA A 77 -10.61 -1.63 -4.86
C ALA A 77 -11.55 -2.81 -5.12
N SER A 78 -11.14 -3.74 -5.96
CA SER A 78 -11.80 -5.03 -6.10
C SER A 78 -11.13 -6.01 -5.15
N VAL A 79 -11.83 -6.46 -4.12
CA VAL A 79 -11.31 -7.41 -3.13
C VAL A 79 -12.17 -8.66 -3.14
N GLN A 80 -11.52 -9.83 -3.26
CA GLN A 80 -12.18 -11.13 -3.31
C GLN A 80 -11.44 -12.17 -2.46
N PRO A 81 -12.13 -13.21 -1.98
CA PRO A 81 -11.49 -14.31 -1.26
C PRO A 81 -10.41 -14.97 -2.12
N ALA A 82 -9.23 -15.22 -1.56
CA ALA A 82 -8.14 -15.89 -2.24
C ALA A 82 -8.39 -17.42 -2.40
N ALA A 83 -9.04 -18.03 -1.40
CA ALA A 83 -9.25 -19.49 -1.34
C ALA A 83 -10.40 -20.02 -2.20
N TYR A 84 -11.26 -19.19 -2.77
CA TYR A 84 -12.51 -19.62 -3.44
C TYR A 84 -12.69 -19.05 -4.85
N GLY A 85 -11.59 -18.74 -5.54
CA GLY A 85 -11.63 -18.18 -6.88
C GLY A 85 -11.58 -19.21 -8.00
N TYR A 86 -11.78 -18.75 -9.25
CA TYR A 86 -11.44 -19.52 -10.43
C TYR A 86 -9.95 -19.89 -10.42
N ARG A 87 -9.56 -20.97 -11.13
CA ARG A 87 -8.19 -21.47 -11.18
C ARG A 87 -7.08 -20.41 -11.34
N ARG A 88 -7.35 -19.37 -12.16
CA ARG A 88 -6.41 -18.25 -12.35
C ARG A 88 -6.24 -17.38 -11.11
N VAL A 89 -7.32 -17.17 -10.36
CA VAL A 89 -7.30 -16.40 -9.10
C VAL A 89 -6.52 -17.15 -8.04
N ASN A 90 -6.72 -18.47 -7.93
CA ASN A 90 -5.98 -19.29 -6.98
C ASN A 90 -4.49 -19.32 -7.32
N GLN A 91 -4.13 -19.49 -8.60
CA GLN A 91 -2.73 -19.44 -9.02
C GLN A 91 -2.09 -18.10 -8.69
N ARG A 92 -2.78 -16.99 -8.97
CA ARG A 92 -2.28 -15.64 -8.68
C ARG A 92 -2.18 -15.38 -7.18
N ALA A 93 -3.12 -15.88 -6.40
CA ALA A 93 -3.07 -15.81 -4.95
C ALA A 93 -1.87 -16.59 -4.38
N GLU A 94 -1.57 -17.79 -4.89
CA GLU A 94 -0.41 -18.56 -4.51
C GLU A 94 0.91 -17.86 -4.85
N GLU A 95 0.99 -17.18 -6.00
CA GLU A 95 2.16 -16.39 -6.38
C GLU A 95 2.44 -15.21 -5.41
N LEU A 96 1.40 -14.54 -4.94
CA LEU A 96 1.51 -13.35 -4.09
C LEU A 96 1.54 -13.67 -2.59
N LEU A 97 0.86 -14.73 -2.16
CA LEU A 97 0.69 -15.10 -0.74
C LEU A 97 1.56 -16.28 -0.32
N GLY A 98 2.05 -17.08 -1.28
CA GLY A 98 2.62 -18.39 -0.99
C GLY A 98 1.52 -19.36 -0.58
N GLU A 99 1.55 -19.87 0.66
CA GLU A 99 0.46 -20.67 1.21
C GLU A 99 -0.77 -19.81 1.48
N VAL A 100 -1.90 -20.16 0.86
CA VAL A 100 -3.15 -19.39 0.96
C VAL A 100 -3.97 -19.87 2.17
N GLU A 101 -4.23 -18.96 3.10
CA GLU A 101 -5.10 -19.20 4.25
C GLU A 101 -6.57 -18.87 3.91
N LYS A 102 -7.51 -19.39 4.73
CA LYS A 102 -8.95 -19.25 4.52
C LYS A 102 -9.41 -17.78 4.45
N ASP A 103 -8.79 -16.93 5.25
CA ASP A 103 -9.20 -15.52 5.39
C ASP A 103 -8.42 -14.58 4.48
N ASP A 104 -7.45 -15.12 3.71
CA ASP A 104 -6.67 -14.35 2.75
C ASP A 104 -7.55 -13.81 1.61
N LYS A 105 -7.17 -12.64 1.11
CA LYS A 105 -7.86 -11.95 0.01
C LYS A 105 -6.88 -11.66 -1.13
N LEU A 106 -7.43 -11.53 -2.31
CA LEU A 106 -6.74 -10.96 -3.46
C LEU A 106 -7.38 -9.61 -3.77
N GLY A 107 -6.58 -8.54 -3.79
CA GLY A 107 -7.03 -7.19 -4.05
C GLY A 107 -6.49 -6.66 -5.39
N ILE A 108 -7.31 -5.90 -6.10
CA ILE A 108 -6.90 -5.11 -7.27
C ILE A 108 -7.11 -3.64 -6.92
N PHE A 109 -6.02 -2.90 -6.89
CA PHE A 109 -5.99 -1.49 -6.49
C PHE A 109 -5.52 -0.61 -7.65
N PRO A 110 -6.09 0.58 -7.85
CA PRO A 110 -5.54 1.54 -8.80
C PRO A 110 -4.19 2.07 -8.29
N CYS A 111 -3.31 2.51 -9.17
CA CYS A 111 -2.04 3.14 -8.77
C CYS A 111 -2.23 4.56 -8.21
N THR A 112 -3.36 5.20 -8.52
CA THR A 112 -3.74 6.51 -7.98
C THR A 112 -5.24 6.55 -7.73
N TRP A 113 -5.65 7.24 -6.66
CA TRP A 113 -7.07 7.43 -6.35
C TRP A 113 -7.32 8.84 -5.80
N ASN A 114 -8.18 9.60 -6.47
CA ASN A 114 -8.49 10.99 -6.10
C ASN A 114 -7.25 11.86 -5.89
N GLY A 115 -6.21 11.67 -6.73
CA GLY A 115 -4.95 12.39 -6.65
C GLY A 115 -3.95 11.85 -5.62
N ASN A 116 -4.34 10.88 -4.79
CA ASN A 116 -3.43 10.23 -3.86
C ASN A 116 -2.74 9.01 -4.52
N PRO A 117 -1.42 8.86 -4.39
CA PRO A 117 -0.74 7.66 -4.85
C PRO A 117 -1.13 6.46 -3.97
N VAL A 118 -1.43 5.33 -4.61
CA VAL A 118 -1.61 4.02 -3.98
C VAL A 118 -0.39 3.21 -4.31
N SER A 119 0.45 2.92 -3.33
CA SER A 119 1.68 2.17 -3.53
C SER A 119 1.84 1.08 -2.47
N PHE A 120 2.18 -0.10 -2.93
CA PHE A 120 2.52 -1.25 -2.11
C PHE A 120 4.03 -1.57 -2.18
N GLU A 121 4.84 -0.67 -2.76
CA GLU A 121 6.30 -0.76 -2.70
C GLU A 121 6.77 -0.55 -1.27
N ASP A 122 7.75 -1.34 -0.84
CA ASP A 122 8.36 -1.28 0.50
C ASP A 122 7.33 -1.33 1.63
N TRP A 123 6.24 -2.10 1.41
CA TRP A 123 5.19 -2.28 2.40
C TRP A 123 5.73 -3.00 3.63
N SER A 124 5.52 -2.41 4.80
CA SER A 124 5.97 -2.96 6.07
C SER A 124 5.13 -4.20 6.46
N ASP A 125 5.78 -5.33 6.70
CA ASP A 125 5.15 -6.54 7.25
C ASP A 125 4.97 -6.47 8.77
N GLY A 126 5.50 -5.42 9.42
CA GLY A 126 5.41 -5.17 10.87
C GLY A 126 4.04 -4.72 11.38
N GLY A 127 3.04 -4.54 10.49
CA GLY A 127 1.69 -4.13 10.86
C GLY A 127 1.48 -2.61 10.97
N GLU A 128 2.48 -1.82 10.60
CA GLU A 128 2.40 -0.35 10.49
C GLU A 128 1.63 0.06 9.24
N ASP A 129 1.88 -0.68 8.12
CA ASP A 129 1.15 -0.53 6.88
C ASP A 129 0.01 -1.58 6.83
N TYR A 130 -1.21 -1.14 6.57
CA TYR A 130 -2.35 -2.04 6.46
C TYR A 130 -3.48 -1.46 5.61
N VAL A 131 -4.34 -2.32 5.12
CA VAL A 131 -5.64 -1.94 4.58
C VAL A 131 -6.74 -2.42 5.50
N ILE A 132 -7.85 -1.66 5.59
CA ILE A 132 -9.06 -2.10 6.26
C ILE A 132 -10.11 -2.41 5.20
N TYR A 133 -10.58 -3.64 5.21
CA TYR A 133 -11.66 -4.11 4.35
C TYR A 133 -12.66 -4.88 5.20
N ASP A 134 -13.93 -4.55 5.07
CA ASP A 134 -15.04 -5.16 5.84
C ASP A 134 -14.81 -5.14 7.37
N GLY A 135 -14.19 -4.06 7.87
CA GLY A 135 -13.88 -3.88 9.29
C GLY A 135 -12.65 -4.63 9.81
N GLU A 136 -12.01 -5.44 8.98
CA GLU A 136 -10.82 -6.21 9.33
C GLU A 136 -9.54 -5.58 8.75
N ARG A 137 -8.41 -5.78 9.42
CA ARG A 137 -7.10 -5.29 8.98
C ARG A 137 -6.33 -6.38 8.25
N TYR A 138 -5.75 -6.01 7.12
CA TYR A 138 -4.92 -6.87 6.29
C TYR A 138 -3.59 -6.21 6.01
N PHE A 139 -2.50 -6.98 6.03
CA PHE A 139 -1.23 -6.54 5.46
C PHE A 139 -1.04 -7.10 4.04
N ALA A 140 -0.24 -6.43 3.24
CA ALA A 140 0.12 -6.90 1.91
C ALA A 140 1.27 -7.91 2.05
N ALA A 141 0.97 -9.20 1.84
CA ALA A 141 1.97 -10.27 1.89
C ALA A 141 2.78 -10.36 0.60
N GLY A 142 2.22 -9.89 -0.51
CA GLY A 142 2.88 -9.74 -1.79
C GLY A 142 2.09 -8.78 -2.67
N ALA A 143 2.78 -8.03 -3.50
CA ALA A 143 2.16 -7.07 -4.40
C ALA A 143 2.95 -6.93 -5.69
N ASP A 144 2.25 -6.91 -6.82
CA ASP A 144 2.82 -6.69 -8.14
C ASP A 144 2.12 -5.55 -8.86
N LYS A 145 2.91 -4.69 -9.48
CA LYS A 145 2.39 -3.74 -10.48
C LYS A 145 2.12 -4.47 -11.78
N VAL A 146 0.89 -4.42 -12.23
CA VAL A 146 0.49 -5.01 -13.50
C VAL A 146 0.45 -3.92 -14.56
N PRO A 147 1.25 -4.04 -15.64
CA PRO A 147 1.20 -3.10 -16.73
C PRO A 147 -0.12 -3.27 -17.51
N ASP A 148 -0.56 -2.20 -18.15
CA ASP A 148 -1.68 -2.29 -19.11
C ASP A 148 -1.28 -3.08 -20.36
N ILE A 149 -2.28 -3.53 -21.09
CA ILE A 149 -2.13 -4.18 -22.41
C ILE A 149 -1.33 -3.31 -23.38
N ASP A 150 -1.41 -1.98 -23.23
CA ASP A 150 -0.66 -1.00 -24.00
C ASP A 150 0.74 -0.68 -23.44
N GLY A 151 1.19 -1.42 -22.39
CA GLY A 151 2.54 -1.30 -21.83
C GLY A 151 2.73 -0.16 -20.81
N ASP A 152 1.67 0.45 -20.28
CA ASP A 152 1.78 1.36 -19.14
C ASP A 152 2.18 0.56 -17.90
N PRO A 153 3.39 0.78 -17.33
CA PRO A 153 3.88 0.02 -16.18
C PRO A 153 3.11 0.31 -14.88
N ASN A 154 2.19 1.28 -14.87
CA ASN A 154 1.52 1.76 -13.66
C ASN A 154 0.00 1.62 -13.71
N HIS A 155 -0.53 0.58 -14.37
CA HIS A 155 -1.97 0.45 -14.53
C HIS A 155 -2.70 0.15 -13.23
N HIS A 156 -2.30 -0.88 -12.50
CA HIS A 156 -2.88 -1.26 -11.20
C HIS A 156 -1.94 -2.14 -10.39
N TRP A 157 -2.29 -2.33 -9.12
CA TRP A 157 -1.67 -3.28 -8.22
C TRP A 157 -2.53 -4.53 -8.09
N GLU A 158 -1.93 -5.71 -8.17
CA GLU A 158 -2.47 -6.96 -7.66
C GLU A 158 -1.79 -7.29 -6.34
N VAL A 159 -2.58 -7.47 -5.29
CA VAL A 159 -2.07 -7.56 -3.92
C VAL A 159 -2.65 -8.76 -3.21
N GLY A 160 -1.77 -9.61 -2.70
CA GLY A 160 -2.12 -10.67 -1.75
C GLY A 160 -2.29 -10.06 -0.36
N LEU A 161 -3.49 -10.11 0.19
CA LEU A 161 -3.85 -9.52 1.48
C LEU A 161 -4.02 -10.63 2.52
N ARG A 162 -3.25 -10.57 3.60
CA ARG A 162 -3.33 -11.51 4.73
C ARG A 162 -3.92 -10.84 5.97
N LEU A 163 -4.85 -11.52 6.63
CA LEU A 163 -5.54 -11.01 7.81
C LEU A 163 -4.55 -10.83 8.97
N ILE A 164 -4.53 -9.62 9.56
CA ILE A 164 -3.81 -9.35 10.79
C ILE A 164 -4.63 -9.89 11.96
N LYS A 165 -4.22 -11.04 12.49
CA LYS A 165 -4.84 -11.62 13.68
C LYS A 165 -4.34 -10.85 14.91
N ILE A 166 -5.12 -9.86 15.36
CA ILE A 166 -4.86 -9.19 16.64
C ILE A 166 -5.09 -10.27 17.72
N GLY A 167 -3.99 -10.73 18.34
CA GLY A 167 -4.08 -11.70 19.41
C GLY A 167 -5.04 -11.20 20.48
N ARG A 168 -6.08 -11.99 20.81
CA ARG A 168 -6.84 -11.70 22.01
C ARG A 168 -5.85 -11.75 23.17
N PRO A 169 -5.79 -10.73 24.04
CA PRO A 169 -5.04 -10.87 25.27
C PRO A 169 -5.63 -12.06 26.04
N THR A 170 -4.78 -13.04 26.31
CA THR A 170 -5.08 -14.20 27.17
C THR A 170 -5.26 -13.74 28.61
#